data_b38f9c71ac577549bb8dacb38bfc3c30
#
_entry.id   b38f9c71ac577549bb8dacb38bfc3c30
#
_cell.length_a   1.000
_cell.length_b   1.000
_cell.length_c   1.000
_cell.angle_alpha   90.00
_cell.angle_beta   90.00
_cell.angle_gamma   90.00
#
_symmetry.space_group_name_H-M   'P 1'
#
loop_
_entity.id
_entity.type
_entity.pdbx_description
1 polymer ?
#
loop_
_entity_poly.entity_id
_entity_poly.type
_entity_poly.pdbx_seq_one_letter_code
_entity_poly.pdbx_strand_id
1 'polypeptide(L)'
;MTYPRFSEIARTFAPGWFAAVMGTGVLALTTRSLAQQWPLLALPAAALHWFNSALFVLLAVPWLTRWLRFPEAARQTLSHPVQANFYPTFSIALLVLAAQWLTFTDQVAVALVLWWLGVSLHFIFSFAVLFYMFRGEQVTIDHVTPANFIPAVGLVVMPLAGGPLLQYMDGALREWALTVNAIGLGAGSMMYLGLLGITLQRKFLHKPAHGLLTPTIWIHLAPIGVIPVSLMNLLEHLPLPAAREAALLLMLLFWGFGVWWLVMASLLTLAARAVGQLPFALSWWGFTFPLGAFVAESLHLSRLLGWRSAFFIGVAAWLLLGVLWLITLLRTARAVASGAVFTPHP
;
A
#
# COMPACT_ATOMS: atom_id res chain seq x y z
N MET A 1 -5.46 -33.16 -7.01
CA MET A 1 -4.38 -32.34 -7.60
C MET A 1 -3.15 -32.48 -6.72
N THR A 2 -2.00 -32.76 -7.30
CA THR A 2 -0.73 -32.80 -6.56
C THR A 2 -0.32 -31.37 -6.24
N TYR A 3 0.18 -31.12 -5.02
CA TYR A 3 0.68 -29.80 -4.61
C TYR A 3 1.84 -29.37 -5.52
N PRO A 4 1.90 -28.11 -6.01
CA PRO A 4 2.92 -27.69 -6.95
C PRO A 4 4.32 -27.71 -6.30
N ARG A 5 5.34 -28.03 -7.09
CA ARG A 5 6.74 -28.00 -6.64
C ARG A 5 7.18 -26.55 -6.40
N PHE A 6 8.16 -26.35 -5.53
CA PHE A 6 8.69 -25.01 -5.24
C PHE A 6 9.13 -24.23 -6.51
N SER A 7 9.72 -24.93 -7.49
CA SER A 7 10.12 -24.32 -8.78
C SER A 7 8.92 -23.79 -9.58
N GLU A 8 7.78 -24.48 -9.53
CA GLU A 8 6.54 -24.07 -10.19
C GLU A 8 5.92 -22.86 -9.46
N ILE A 9 5.90 -22.90 -8.12
CA ILE A 9 5.48 -21.78 -7.29
C ILE A 9 6.34 -20.54 -7.59
N ALA A 10 7.66 -20.67 -7.60
CA ALA A 10 8.56 -19.57 -7.87
C ALA A 10 8.36 -19.00 -9.29
N ARG A 11 8.21 -19.85 -10.31
CA ARG A 11 7.99 -19.42 -11.70
C ARG A 11 6.72 -18.60 -11.87
N THR A 12 5.62 -18.97 -11.20
CA THR A 12 4.30 -18.33 -11.31
C THR A 12 4.02 -17.33 -10.19
N PHE A 13 4.99 -17.05 -9.31
CA PHE A 13 4.81 -16.20 -8.14
C PHE A 13 4.35 -14.79 -8.52
N ALA A 14 3.12 -14.44 -8.16
CA ALA A 14 2.53 -13.16 -8.53
C ALA A 14 3.19 -11.99 -7.76
N PRO A 15 3.44 -10.84 -8.39
CA PRO A 15 4.00 -9.67 -7.69
C PRO A 15 3.10 -9.16 -6.56
N GLY A 16 1.79 -9.34 -6.67
CA GLY A 16 0.82 -8.87 -5.69
C GLY A 16 0.87 -9.53 -4.30
N TRP A 17 1.67 -10.58 -4.09
CA TRP A 17 1.83 -11.21 -2.78
C TRP A 17 2.30 -10.24 -1.68
N PHE A 18 3.13 -9.26 -2.03
CA PHE A 18 3.65 -8.28 -1.06
C PHE A 18 2.59 -7.31 -0.54
N ALA A 19 1.40 -7.26 -1.15
CA ALA A 19 0.26 -6.55 -0.57
C ALA A 19 -0.15 -7.12 0.81
N ALA A 20 0.13 -8.41 1.08
CA ALA A 20 -0.05 -9.01 2.40
C ALA A 20 0.88 -8.37 3.45
N VAL A 21 2.14 -8.13 3.08
CA VAL A 21 3.13 -7.44 3.94
C VAL A 21 2.71 -5.99 4.18
N MET A 22 2.29 -5.29 3.12
CA MET A 22 1.81 -3.91 3.22
C MET A 22 0.61 -3.81 4.20
N GLY A 23 -0.39 -4.69 4.02
CA GLY A 23 -1.61 -4.70 4.83
C GLY A 23 -1.36 -5.09 6.29
N THR A 24 -0.53 -6.11 6.53
CA THR A 24 -0.15 -6.52 7.89
C THR A 24 0.68 -5.41 8.57
N GLY A 25 1.57 -4.78 7.80
CA GLY A 25 2.43 -3.71 8.31
C GLY A 25 1.65 -2.49 8.77
N VAL A 26 0.70 -2.02 7.97
CA VAL A 26 -0.12 -0.86 8.36
C VAL A 26 -1.06 -1.20 9.52
N LEU A 27 -1.57 -2.44 9.62
CA LEU A 27 -2.34 -2.88 10.79
C LEU A 27 -1.47 -2.84 12.05
N ALA A 28 -0.22 -3.31 12.00
CA ALA A 28 0.70 -3.22 13.12
C ALA A 28 0.95 -1.77 13.56
N LEU A 29 1.26 -0.88 12.62
CA LEU A 29 1.53 0.55 12.88
C LEU A 29 0.32 1.27 13.47
N THR A 30 -0.87 1.06 12.94
CA THR A 30 -2.11 1.68 13.43
C THR A 30 -2.52 1.13 14.80
N THR A 31 -2.32 -0.18 15.04
CA THR A 31 -2.51 -0.80 16.36
C THR A 31 -1.53 -0.22 17.38
N ARG A 32 -0.26 0.00 17.00
CA ARG A 32 0.74 0.67 17.86
C ARG A 32 0.36 2.10 18.19
N SER A 33 -0.19 2.83 17.22
CA SER A 33 -0.70 4.19 17.43
C SER A 33 -1.84 4.22 18.48
N LEU A 34 -2.77 3.26 18.42
CA LEU A 34 -3.85 3.11 19.40
C LEU A 34 -3.37 2.61 20.75
N ALA A 35 -2.26 1.90 20.82
CA ALA A 35 -1.66 1.44 22.08
C ALA A 35 -1.25 2.60 23.01
N GLN A 36 -1.10 3.81 22.47
CA GLN A 36 -0.88 5.02 23.31
C GLN A 36 -2.08 5.33 24.21
N GLN A 37 -3.30 4.98 23.77
CA GLN A 37 -4.53 5.15 24.55
C GLN A 37 -4.99 3.85 25.22
N TRP A 38 -4.73 2.72 24.59
CA TRP A 38 -5.08 1.38 25.08
C TRP A 38 -3.85 0.48 25.16
N PRO A 39 -3.09 0.51 26.29
CA PRO A 39 -1.82 -0.20 26.42
C PRO A 39 -1.88 -1.70 26.12
N LEU A 40 -3.05 -2.33 26.30
CA LEU A 40 -3.27 -3.74 25.96
C LEU A 40 -3.00 -4.05 24.47
N LEU A 41 -3.06 -3.06 23.59
CA LEU A 41 -2.78 -3.22 22.16
C LEU A 41 -1.28 -3.27 21.84
N ALA A 42 -0.39 -2.97 22.79
CA ALA A 42 1.06 -2.96 22.55
C ALA A 42 1.59 -4.34 22.17
N LEU A 43 1.15 -5.39 22.86
CA LEU A 43 1.57 -6.76 22.57
C LEU A 43 1.05 -7.27 21.21
N PRO A 44 -0.24 -7.16 20.84
CA PRO A 44 -0.72 -7.47 19.52
C PRO A 44 -0.01 -6.70 18.40
N ALA A 45 0.28 -5.41 18.61
CA ALA A 45 1.01 -4.60 17.64
C ALA A 45 2.43 -5.13 17.39
N ALA A 46 3.16 -5.48 18.47
CA ALA A 46 4.49 -6.07 18.38
C ALA A 46 4.46 -7.46 17.72
N ALA A 47 3.48 -8.29 18.05
CA ALA A 47 3.29 -9.60 17.41
C ALA A 47 3.06 -9.47 15.91
N LEU A 48 2.24 -8.51 15.47
CA LEU A 48 2.01 -8.21 14.06
C LEU A 48 3.30 -7.72 13.35
N HIS A 49 4.14 -6.93 14.02
CA HIS A 49 5.42 -6.49 13.47
C HIS A 49 6.35 -7.68 13.17
N TRP A 50 6.55 -8.58 14.15
CA TRP A 50 7.42 -9.74 13.96
C TRP A 50 6.84 -10.73 12.95
N PHE A 51 5.53 -10.97 12.99
CA PHE A 51 4.83 -11.77 11.99
C PHE A 51 5.04 -11.20 10.58
N ASN A 52 4.91 -9.87 10.42
CA ASN A 52 5.08 -9.21 9.12
C ASN A 52 6.51 -9.29 8.60
N SER A 53 7.51 -9.13 9.47
CA SER A 53 8.92 -9.27 9.13
C SER A 53 9.23 -10.70 8.65
N ALA A 54 8.72 -11.71 9.34
CA ALA A 54 8.85 -13.10 8.92
C ALA A 54 8.10 -13.39 7.60
N LEU A 55 6.90 -12.84 7.44
CA LEU A 55 6.11 -12.95 6.22
C LEU A 55 6.86 -12.36 5.00
N PHE A 56 7.49 -11.21 5.17
CA PHE A 56 8.29 -10.61 4.09
C PHE A 56 9.42 -11.53 3.66
N VAL A 57 10.18 -12.07 4.61
CA VAL A 57 11.29 -13.00 4.30
C VAL A 57 10.75 -14.24 3.59
N LEU A 58 9.65 -14.82 4.07
CA LEU A 58 9.01 -15.98 3.46
C LEU A 58 8.62 -15.72 1.99
N LEU A 59 8.03 -14.57 1.69
CA LEU A 59 7.58 -14.21 0.34
C LEU A 59 8.74 -13.75 -0.55
N ALA A 60 9.82 -13.20 0.03
CA ALA A 60 11.00 -12.80 -0.74
C ALA A 60 11.73 -13.99 -1.36
N VAL A 61 11.71 -15.17 -0.72
CA VAL A 61 12.40 -16.37 -1.24
C VAL A 61 11.88 -16.78 -2.62
N PRO A 62 10.59 -17.09 -2.85
CA PRO A 62 10.09 -17.42 -4.18
C PRO A 62 10.18 -16.26 -5.17
N TRP A 63 10.04 -15.00 -4.69
CA TRP A 63 10.17 -13.80 -5.51
C TRP A 63 11.58 -13.65 -6.09
N LEU A 64 12.62 -13.73 -5.25
CA LEU A 64 14.01 -13.66 -5.69
C LEU A 64 14.38 -14.86 -6.57
N THR A 65 13.90 -16.07 -6.20
CA THR A 65 14.09 -17.26 -7.04
C THR A 65 13.50 -17.07 -8.43
N ARG A 66 12.34 -16.41 -8.55
CA ARG A 66 11.72 -16.08 -9.84
C ARG A 66 12.63 -15.23 -10.71
N TRP A 67 13.19 -14.15 -10.16
CA TRP A 67 14.10 -13.27 -10.90
C TRP A 67 15.41 -13.94 -11.29
N LEU A 68 15.95 -14.80 -10.42
CA LEU A 68 17.23 -15.47 -10.65
C LEU A 68 17.11 -16.67 -11.63
N ARG A 69 16.04 -17.46 -11.52
CA ARG A 69 15.88 -18.71 -12.29
C ARG A 69 14.89 -18.62 -13.45
N PHE A 70 13.96 -17.69 -13.40
CA PHE A 70 12.88 -17.52 -14.39
C PHE A 70 12.72 -16.06 -14.85
N PRO A 71 13.81 -15.37 -15.27
CA PRO A 71 13.78 -13.94 -15.58
C PRO A 71 12.81 -13.59 -16.72
N GLU A 72 12.63 -14.49 -17.68
CA GLU A 72 11.67 -14.26 -18.78
C GLU A 72 10.22 -14.24 -18.30
N ALA A 73 9.84 -15.16 -17.41
CA ALA A 73 8.51 -15.17 -16.82
C ALA A 73 8.26 -13.90 -15.96
N ALA A 74 9.30 -13.40 -15.27
CA ALA A 74 9.24 -12.15 -14.56
C ALA A 74 9.03 -10.95 -15.52
N ARG A 75 9.82 -10.86 -16.61
CA ARG A 75 9.70 -9.79 -17.61
C ARG A 75 8.36 -9.79 -18.33
N GLN A 76 7.84 -10.97 -18.72
CA GLN A 76 6.51 -11.10 -19.34
C GLN A 76 5.41 -10.53 -18.44
N THR A 77 5.47 -10.79 -17.13
CA THR A 77 4.50 -10.23 -16.18
C THR A 77 4.69 -8.72 -16.03
N LEU A 78 5.92 -8.21 -16.08
CA LEU A 78 6.20 -6.77 -15.98
C LEU A 78 5.66 -5.98 -17.19
N SER A 79 5.55 -6.61 -18.36
CA SER A 79 4.95 -6.00 -19.56
C SER A 79 3.42 -6.19 -19.65
N HIS A 80 2.80 -6.93 -18.73
CA HIS A 80 1.35 -7.14 -18.76
C HIS A 80 0.58 -5.91 -18.21
N PRO A 81 -0.40 -5.36 -18.93
CA PRO A 81 -1.01 -4.06 -18.62
C PRO A 81 -1.69 -3.97 -17.25
N VAL A 82 -2.15 -5.10 -16.69
CA VAL A 82 -2.77 -5.14 -15.35
C VAL A 82 -1.80 -5.64 -14.29
N GLN A 83 -1.09 -6.76 -14.55
CA GLN A 83 -0.24 -7.40 -13.53
C GLN A 83 1.01 -6.57 -13.21
N ALA A 84 1.53 -5.80 -14.17
CA ALA A 84 2.68 -4.93 -13.96
C ALA A 84 2.47 -3.95 -12.80
N ASN A 85 1.24 -3.45 -12.63
CA ASN A 85 0.92 -2.50 -11.55
C ASN A 85 1.17 -3.05 -10.14
N PHE A 86 1.26 -4.38 -9.96
CA PHE A 86 1.53 -4.99 -8.66
C PHE A 86 3.01 -5.16 -8.35
N TYR A 87 3.94 -4.94 -9.31
CA TYR A 87 5.38 -5.02 -9.03
C TYR A 87 5.85 -4.08 -7.92
N PRO A 88 5.38 -2.81 -7.88
CA PRO A 88 5.79 -1.91 -6.81
C PRO A 88 5.35 -2.33 -5.41
N THR A 89 4.45 -3.33 -5.25
CA THR A 89 4.09 -3.82 -3.91
C THR A 89 5.28 -4.35 -3.13
N PHE A 90 6.31 -4.90 -3.81
CA PHE A 90 7.55 -5.33 -3.17
C PHE A 90 8.31 -4.16 -2.54
N SER A 91 8.51 -3.08 -3.30
CA SER A 91 9.21 -1.89 -2.81
C SER A 91 8.40 -1.13 -1.75
N ILE A 92 7.06 -1.06 -1.90
CA ILE A 92 6.19 -0.47 -0.87
C ILE A 92 6.25 -1.30 0.43
N ALA A 93 6.32 -2.64 0.33
CA ALA A 93 6.49 -3.50 1.50
C ALA A 93 7.78 -3.19 2.27
N LEU A 94 8.89 -2.92 1.56
CA LEU A 94 10.15 -2.47 2.18
C LEU A 94 10.00 -1.12 2.90
N LEU A 95 9.30 -0.15 2.29
CA LEU A 95 9.02 1.15 2.90
C LEU A 95 8.14 1.02 4.17
N VAL A 96 7.13 0.15 4.12
CA VAL A 96 6.28 -0.13 5.29
C VAL A 96 7.08 -0.84 6.39
N LEU A 97 7.94 -1.79 6.03
CA LEU A 97 8.85 -2.42 7.00
C LEU A 97 9.82 -1.42 7.60
N ALA A 98 10.37 -0.48 6.82
CA ALA A 98 11.23 0.58 7.34
C ALA A 98 10.52 1.40 8.43
N ALA A 99 9.26 1.80 8.18
CA ALA A 99 8.44 2.49 9.19
C ALA A 99 8.19 1.61 10.43
N GLN A 100 7.95 0.31 10.25
CA GLN A 100 7.77 -0.62 11.38
C GLN A 100 9.05 -0.78 12.20
N TRP A 101 10.20 -1.04 11.55
CA TRP A 101 11.47 -1.20 12.25
C TRP A 101 11.85 0.05 13.04
N LEU A 102 11.58 1.24 12.49
CA LEU A 102 11.76 2.51 13.19
C LEU A 102 10.79 2.67 14.39
N THR A 103 9.56 2.14 14.29
CA THR A 103 8.51 2.33 15.32
C THR A 103 8.59 1.31 16.45
N PHE A 104 9.03 0.08 16.16
CA PHE A 104 8.96 -1.06 17.10
C PHE A 104 10.32 -1.45 17.68
N THR A 105 11.42 -0.96 17.11
CA THR A 105 12.76 -1.36 17.53
C THR A 105 13.70 -0.16 17.58
N ASP A 106 14.85 -0.33 18.25
CA ASP A 106 15.93 0.66 18.27
C ASP A 106 16.91 0.47 17.10
N GLN A 107 16.58 -0.39 16.13
CA GLN A 107 17.44 -0.77 15.01
C GLN A 107 17.29 0.20 13.83
N VAL A 108 17.66 1.46 14.04
CA VAL A 108 17.59 2.52 13.02
C VAL A 108 18.35 2.17 11.74
N ALA A 109 19.49 1.49 11.86
CA ALA A 109 20.28 1.06 10.69
C ALA A 109 19.49 0.12 9.77
N VAL A 110 18.71 -0.81 10.35
CA VAL A 110 17.83 -1.70 9.56
C VAL A 110 16.74 -0.88 8.86
N ALA A 111 16.11 0.06 9.55
CA ALA A 111 15.10 0.92 8.96
C ALA A 111 15.66 1.77 7.81
N LEU A 112 16.87 2.31 7.94
CA LEU A 112 17.56 3.06 6.88
C LEU A 112 17.85 2.19 5.66
N VAL A 113 18.38 0.97 5.85
CA VAL A 113 18.66 0.04 4.74
C VAL A 113 17.38 -0.33 4.01
N LEU A 114 16.32 -0.68 4.74
CA LEU A 114 15.02 -1.02 4.16
C LEU A 114 14.42 0.16 3.40
N TRP A 115 14.54 1.37 3.93
CA TRP A 115 14.02 2.58 3.30
C TRP A 115 14.77 2.90 2.00
N TRP A 116 16.11 2.96 2.01
CA TRP A 116 16.90 3.25 0.80
C TRP A 116 16.71 2.19 -0.28
N LEU A 117 16.67 0.91 0.11
CA LEU A 117 16.38 -0.18 -0.83
C LEU A 117 14.94 -0.05 -1.40
N GLY A 118 13.96 0.26 -0.54
CA GLY A 118 12.57 0.48 -0.94
C GLY A 118 12.43 1.65 -1.91
N VAL A 119 13.07 2.79 -1.63
CA VAL A 119 13.09 3.99 -2.49
C VAL A 119 13.69 3.67 -3.85
N SER A 120 14.89 3.09 -3.88
CA SER A 120 15.60 2.79 -5.14
C SER A 120 14.81 1.83 -6.02
N LEU A 121 14.31 0.75 -5.46
CA LEU A 121 13.49 -0.23 -6.18
C LEU A 121 12.15 0.36 -6.59
N HIS A 122 11.57 1.25 -5.78
CA HIS A 122 10.29 1.85 -6.14
C HIS A 122 10.41 2.79 -7.34
N PHE A 123 11.44 3.60 -7.42
CA PHE A 123 11.71 4.41 -8.63
C PHE A 123 11.88 3.52 -9.85
N ILE A 124 12.65 2.43 -9.75
CA ILE A 124 12.86 1.49 -10.86
C ILE A 124 11.52 0.91 -11.33
N PHE A 125 10.71 0.36 -10.41
CA PHE A 125 9.42 -0.24 -10.76
C PHE A 125 8.40 0.80 -11.25
N SER A 126 8.33 1.97 -10.61
CA SER A 126 7.43 3.03 -11.03
C SER A 126 7.73 3.49 -12.45
N PHE A 127 8.99 3.80 -12.75
CA PHE A 127 9.38 4.17 -14.11
C PHE A 127 9.16 3.04 -15.12
N ALA A 128 9.54 1.80 -14.79
CA ALA A 128 9.36 0.68 -15.70
C ALA A 128 7.87 0.47 -16.05
N VAL A 129 7.01 0.41 -15.03
CA VAL A 129 5.57 0.16 -15.22
C VAL A 129 4.92 1.32 -15.99
N LEU A 130 5.16 2.56 -15.57
CA LEU A 130 4.53 3.73 -16.20
C LEU A 130 5.07 3.97 -17.61
N PHE A 131 6.36 3.69 -17.87
CA PHE A 131 6.92 3.75 -19.22
C PHE A 131 6.19 2.81 -20.19
N TYR A 132 5.95 1.54 -19.78
CA TYR A 132 5.18 0.59 -20.58
C TYR A 132 3.75 1.08 -20.82
N MET A 133 3.11 1.64 -19.80
CA MET A 133 1.75 2.14 -19.92
C MET A 133 1.67 3.39 -20.84
N PHE A 134 2.63 4.30 -20.74
CA PHE A 134 2.64 5.54 -21.51
C PHE A 134 2.97 5.32 -23.00
N ARG A 135 3.67 4.26 -23.34
CA ARG A 135 3.85 3.87 -24.74
C ARG A 135 2.53 3.53 -25.45
N GLY A 136 1.50 3.13 -24.67
CA GLY A 136 0.12 3.06 -25.15
C GLY A 136 -0.22 1.92 -26.10
N GLU A 137 0.74 1.11 -26.55
CA GLU A 137 0.55 0.11 -27.60
C GLU A 137 -0.45 -1.00 -27.25
N GLN A 138 -0.67 -1.25 -25.96
CA GLN A 138 -1.51 -2.36 -25.47
C GLN A 138 -2.49 -1.94 -24.37
N VAL A 139 -2.57 -0.66 -24.02
CA VAL A 139 -3.41 -0.16 -22.93
C VAL A 139 -4.70 0.40 -23.49
N THR A 140 -5.82 -0.21 -23.09
CA THR A 140 -7.18 0.27 -23.40
C THR A 140 -7.85 0.75 -22.10
N ILE A 141 -9.00 1.42 -22.24
CA ILE A 141 -9.77 1.89 -21.06
C ILE A 141 -10.16 0.74 -20.12
N ASP A 142 -10.30 -0.50 -20.62
CA ASP A 142 -10.62 -1.67 -19.81
C ASP A 142 -9.46 -2.09 -18.88
N HIS A 143 -8.23 -1.72 -19.23
CA HIS A 143 -7.04 -1.93 -18.39
C HIS A 143 -6.88 -0.87 -17.30
N VAL A 144 -7.61 0.26 -17.38
CA VAL A 144 -7.58 1.30 -16.35
C VAL A 144 -8.38 0.84 -15.15
N THR A 145 -7.69 0.55 -14.07
CA THR A 145 -8.28 0.10 -12.79
C THR A 145 -7.61 0.85 -11.64
N PRO A 146 -8.17 0.85 -10.43
CA PRO A 146 -7.48 1.44 -9.29
C PRO A 146 -6.14 0.79 -8.94
N ALA A 147 -5.79 -0.39 -9.50
CA ALA A 147 -4.45 -0.95 -9.39
C ALA A 147 -3.37 -0.05 -10.04
N ASN A 148 -3.74 0.79 -11.02
CA ASN A 148 -2.83 1.77 -11.64
C ASN A 148 -2.32 2.83 -10.66
N PHE A 149 -2.97 3.00 -9.49
CA PHE A 149 -2.44 3.85 -8.43
C PHE A 149 -1.22 3.27 -7.73
N ILE A 150 -0.98 1.95 -7.77
CA ILE A 150 0.06 1.32 -6.96
C ILE A 150 1.46 1.91 -7.27
N PRO A 151 1.87 2.13 -8.53
CA PRO A 151 3.13 2.80 -8.84
C PRO A 151 3.24 4.23 -8.28
N ALA A 152 2.14 4.97 -8.28
CA ALA A 152 2.08 6.33 -7.73
C ALA A 152 2.00 6.32 -6.19
N VAL A 153 1.22 5.41 -5.60
CA VAL A 153 1.07 5.27 -4.15
C VAL A 153 2.39 4.98 -3.46
N GLY A 154 3.23 4.15 -4.04
CA GLY A 154 4.53 3.87 -3.46
C GLY A 154 5.45 5.10 -3.41
N LEU A 155 5.34 6.01 -4.39
CA LEU A 155 6.07 7.27 -4.38
C LEU A 155 5.69 8.14 -3.18
N VAL A 156 4.39 8.25 -2.85
CA VAL A 156 3.94 9.05 -1.68
C VAL A 156 4.17 8.34 -0.34
N VAL A 157 4.46 7.04 -0.33
CA VAL A 157 4.83 6.29 0.87
C VAL A 157 6.28 6.54 1.29
N MET A 158 7.16 6.99 0.38
CA MET A 158 8.56 7.26 0.70
C MET A 158 8.72 8.19 1.91
N PRO A 159 8.05 9.36 1.99
CA PRO A 159 8.18 10.25 3.13
C PRO A 159 7.51 9.73 4.41
N LEU A 160 6.66 8.72 4.33
CA LEU A 160 6.00 8.17 5.52
C LEU A 160 7.00 7.60 6.54
N ALA A 161 8.02 6.89 6.05
CA ALA A 161 9.15 6.44 6.85
C ALA A 161 10.36 7.37 6.70
N GLY A 162 10.57 7.93 5.50
CA GLY A 162 11.70 8.80 5.18
C GLY A 162 11.72 10.09 5.96
N GLY A 163 10.56 10.73 6.19
CA GLY A 163 10.46 11.92 7.04
C GLY A 163 11.03 11.66 8.44
N PRO A 164 10.45 10.75 9.24
CA PRO A 164 10.96 10.41 10.55
C PRO A 164 12.43 9.92 10.58
N LEU A 165 12.93 9.32 9.49
CA LEU A 165 14.33 8.88 9.41
C LEU A 165 15.33 10.03 9.22
N LEU A 166 14.90 11.20 8.73
CA LEU A 166 15.79 12.35 8.49
C LEU A 166 16.52 12.84 9.74
N GLN A 167 15.97 12.62 10.94
CA GLN A 167 16.63 12.97 12.19
C GLN A 167 17.88 12.13 12.49
N TYR A 168 18.05 11.00 11.81
CA TYR A 168 19.19 10.09 11.95
C TYR A 168 20.19 10.20 10.79
N MET A 169 20.05 11.21 9.94
CA MET A 169 20.90 11.45 8.78
C MET A 169 21.51 12.87 8.86
N ASP A 170 22.75 13.00 8.43
CA ASP A 170 23.47 14.27 8.42
C ASP A 170 24.07 14.59 7.04
N GLY A 171 24.46 15.85 6.84
CA GLY A 171 25.17 16.31 5.65
C GLY A 171 24.49 15.96 4.33
N ALA A 172 25.27 15.50 3.38
CA ALA A 172 24.79 15.15 2.04
C ALA A 172 23.76 14.02 2.04
N LEU A 173 23.86 13.03 2.95
CA LEU A 173 22.91 11.94 3.03
C LEU A 173 21.49 12.44 3.39
N ARG A 174 21.40 13.37 4.33
CA ARG A 174 20.14 14.00 4.73
C ARG A 174 19.54 14.84 3.59
N GLU A 175 20.38 15.59 2.87
CA GLU A 175 19.95 16.39 1.72
C GLU A 175 19.39 15.51 0.60
N TRP A 176 20.09 14.43 0.23
CA TRP A 176 19.57 13.46 -0.74
C TRP A 176 18.28 12.78 -0.28
N ALA A 177 18.18 12.43 1.00
CA ALA A 177 16.96 11.86 1.57
C ALA A 177 15.77 12.84 1.50
N LEU A 178 15.99 14.12 1.82
CA LEU A 178 14.97 15.17 1.62
C LEU A 178 14.57 15.28 0.16
N THR A 179 15.54 15.31 -0.74
CA THR A 179 15.30 15.42 -2.19
C THR A 179 14.46 14.28 -2.71
N VAL A 180 14.80 13.02 -2.41
CA VAL A 180 14.02 11.86 -2.90
C VAL A 180 12.63 11.79 -2.28
N ASN A 181 12.47 12.19 -1.02
CA ASN A 181 11.16 12.31 -0.39
C ASN A 181 10.29 13.37 -1.09
N ALA A 182 10.87 14.54 -1.41
CA ALA A 182 10.15 15.61 -2.12
C ALA A 182 9.76 15.20 -3.54
N ILE A 183 10.66 14.55 -4.28
CA ILE A 183 10.37 14.01 -5.62
C ILE A 183 9.24 12.97 -5.52
N GLY A 184 9.33 12.02 -4.59
CA GLY A 184 8.32 10.98 -4.40
C GLY A 184 6.95 11.55 -4.07
N LEU A 185 6.90 12.49 -3.10
CA LEU A 185 5.66 13.14 -2.71
C LEU A 185 5.05 13.93 -3.87
N GLY A 186 5.85 14.75 -4.56
CA GLY A 186 5.38 15.59 -5.66
C GLY A 186 4.88 14.75 -6.85
N ALA A 187 5.72 13.85 -7.36
CA ALA A 187 5.37 13.00 -8.49
C ALA A 187 4.16 12.10 -8.18
N GLY A 188 4.17 11.43 -7.03
CA GLY A 188 3.09 10.54 -6.62
C GLY A 188 1.76 11.25 -6.42
N SER A 189 1.77 12.47 -5.84
CA SER A 189 0.55 13.26 -5.63
C SER A 189 -0.04 13.74 -6.96
N MET A 190 0.78 14.25 -7.88
CA MET A 190 0.32 14.72 -9.19
C MET A 190 -0.20 13.55 -10.04
N MET A 191 0.48 12.40 -10.00
CA MET A 191 0.02 11.19 -10.67
C MET A 191 -1.30 10.68 -10.09
N TYR A 192 -1.46 10.71 -8.77
CA TYR A 192 -2.72 10.34 -8.13
C TYR A 192 -3.88 11.21 -8.62
N LEU A 193 -3.72 12.53 -8.61
CA LEU A 193 -4.78 13.45 -9.04
C LEU A 193 -5.18 13.23 -10.51
N GLY A 194 -4.20 13.04 -11.40
CA GLY A 194 -4.46 12.72 -12.80
C GLY A 194 -5.21 11.39 -12.98
N LEU A 195 -4.73 10.33 -12.34
CA LEU A 195 -5.34 9.00 -12.39
C LEU A 195 -6.72 8.95 -11.72
N LEU A 196 -6.95 9.77 -10.68
CA LEU A 196 -8.25 9.90 -10.03
C LEU A 196 -9.32 10.31 -11.04
N GLY A 197 -9.04 11.36 -11.86
CA GLY A 197 -9.96 11.80 -12.91
C GLY A 197 -10.30 10.69 -13.91
N ILE A 198 -9.29 9.98 -14.40
CA ILE A 198 -9.47 8.88 -15.37
C ILE A 198 -10.25 7.70 -14.77
N THR A 199 -9.97 7.33 -13.54
CA THR A 199 -10.66 6.21 -12.88
C THR A 199 -12.10 6.56 -12.51
N LEU A 200 -12.40 7.81 -12.17
CA LEU A 200 -13.77 8.29 -11.96
C LEU A 200 -14.53 8.33 -13.31
N GLN A 201 -13.92 8.87 -14.36
CA GLN A 201 -14.51 8.85 -15.70
C GLN A 201 -14.89 7.42 -16.12
N ARG A 202 -13.96 6.47 -15.94
CA ARG A 202 -14.26 5.07 -16.25
C ARG A 202 -15.44 4.53 -15.44
N LYS A 203 -15.55 4.88 -14.15
CA LYS A 203 -16.67 4.43 -13.29
C LYS A 203 -18.03 4.98 -13.70
N PHE A 204 -18.06 6.21 -14.22
CA PHE A 204 -19.28 6.84 -14.70
C PHE A 204 -19.73 6.34 -16.09
N LEU A 205 -18.76 6.06 -16.98
CA LEU A 205 -19.04 5.85 -18.39
C LEU A 205 -18.88 4.41 -18.88
N HIS A 206 -18.27 3.52 -18.08
CA HIS A 206 -17.95 2.16 -18.50
C HIS A 206 -18.41 1.11 -17.47
N LYS A 207 -18.54 -0.14 -17.93
CA LYS A 207 -18.89 -1.27 -17.08
C LYS A 207 -17.83 -1.48 -15.96
N PRO A 208 -18.25 -2.01 -14.79
CA PRO A 208 -17.32 -2.36 -13.72
C PRO A 208 -16.19 -3.27 -14.22
N ALA A 209 -15.02 -3.16 -13.59
CA ALA A 209 -13.92 -4.09 -13.85
C ALA A 209 -14.30 -5.52 -13.44
N HIS A 210 -13.59 -6.51 -14.01
CA HIS A 210 -13.81 -7.93 -13.69
C HIS A 210 -13.78 -8.18 -12.16
N GLY A 211 -14.64 -9.06 -11.66
CA GLY A 211 -14.87 -9.31 -10.23
C GLY A 211 -13.62 -9.61 -9.39
N LEU A 212 -12.58 -10.22 -9.98
CA LEU A 212 -11.27 -10.42 -9.33
C LEU A 212 -10.58 -9.10 -8.94
N LEU A 213 -10.90 -7.99 -9.60
CA LEU A 213 -10.34 -6.67 -9.34
C LEU A 213 -11.25 -5.78 -8.48
N THR A 214 -12.43 -6.27 -8.07
CA THR A 214 -13.34 -5.51 -7.20
C THR A 214 -12.66 -4.97 -5.94
N PRO A 215 -11.80 -5.72 -5.23
CA PRO A 215 -11.11 -5.20 -4.05
C PRO A 215 -10.20 -4.00 -4.32
N THR A 216 -9.74 -3.81 -5.56
CA THR A 216 -8.85 -2.69 -5.91
C THR A 216 -9.53 -1.32 -5.78
N ILE A 217 -10.87 -1.28 -5.70
CA ILE A 217 -11.64 -0.05 -5.47
C ILE A 217 -11.23 0.66 -4.17
N TRP A 218 -10.75 -0.09 -3.18
CA TRP A 218 -10.29 0.42 -1.90
C TRP A 218 -8.93 1.12 -2.01
N ILE A 219 -8.16 0.88 -3.10
CA ILE A 219 -6.81 1.46 -3.28
C ILE A 219 -6.85 2.99 -3.27
N HIS A 220 -7.95 3.63 -3.65
CA HIS A 220 -8.10 5.08 -3.53
C HIS A 220 -7.85 5.61 -2.11
N LEU A 221 -8.19 4.85 -1.06
CA LEU A 221 -7.96 5.26 0.33
C LEU A 221 -6.47 5.38 0.67
N ALA A 222 -5.57 4.68 -0.07
CA ALA A 222 -4.14 4.73 0.21
C ALA A 222 -3.54 6.12 -0.06
N PRO A 223 -3.60 6.70 -1.27
CA PRO A 223 -3.09 8.04 -1.50
C PRO A 223 -3.85 9.11 -0.69
N ILE A 224 -5.15 8.90 -0.44
CA ILE A 224 -5.96 9.80 0.41
C ILE A 224 -5.32 9.89 1.80
N GLY A 225 -5.03 8.76 2.43
CA GLY A 225 -4.45 8.76 3.78
C GLY A 225 -2.95 9.06 3.81
N VAL A 226 -2.19 8.64 2.78
CA VAL A 226 -0.73 8.76 2.79
C VAL A 226 -0.24 10.14 2.39
N ILE A 227 -0.81 10.79 1.36
CA ILE A 227 -0.32 12.07 0.85
C ILE A 227 -0.25 13.14 1.95
N PRO A 228 -1.33 13.43 2.71
CA PRO A 228 -1.28 14.48 3.72
C PRO A 228 -0.37 14.12 4.90
N VAL A 229 -0.35 12.86 5.34
CA VAL A 229 0.54 12.42 6.43
C VAL A 229 2.01 12.53 6.00
N SER A 230 2.35 12.09 4.79
CA SER A 230 3.69 12.21 4.24
C SER A 230 4.14 13.66 4.07
N LEU A 231 3.23 14.53 3.64
CA LEU A 231 3.49 15.98 3.56
C LEU A 231 3.78 16.56 4.95
N MET A 232 2.97 16.24 5.96
CA MET A 232 3.20 16.70 7.33
C MET A 232 4.55 16.22 7.87
N ASN A 233 4.88 14.93 7.69
CA ASN A 233 6.17 14.38 8.10
C ASN A 233 7.36 15.10 7.42
N LEU A 234 7.24 15.45 6.14
CA LEU A 234 8.31 16.15 5.44
C LEU A 234 8.46 17.61 5.93
N LEU A 235 7.34 18.29 6.18
CA LEU A 235 7.32 19.67 6.65
C LEU A 235 7.90 19.85 8.06
N GLU A 236 8.01 18.79 8.86
CA GLU A 236 8.70 18.81 10.15
C GLU A 236 10.20 19.14 10.01
N HIS A 237 10.78 18.85 8.84
CA HIS A 237 12.20 19.01 8.53
C HIS A 237 12.51 20.21 7.64
N LEU A 238 11.49 20.99 7.27
CA LEU A 238 11.62 22.17 6.40
C LEU A 238 11.28 23.46 7.17
N PRO A 239 11.99 24.56 6.93
CA PRO A 239 11.74 25.86 7.58
C PRO A 239 10.53 26.57 6.96
N LEU A 240 9.38 25.92 6.90
CA LEU A 240 8.16 26.38 6.22
C LEU A 240 6.94 26.31 7.16
N PRO A 241 6.87 27.11 8.23
CA PRO A 241 5.78 27.03 9.22
C PRO A 241 4.39 27.29 8.62
N ALA A 242 4.25 28.26 7.73
CA ALA A 242 2.99 28.56 7.05
C ALA A 242 2.50 27.39 6.16
N ALA A 243 3.39 26.58 5.61
CA ALA A 243 3.02 25.42 4.81
C ALA A 243 2.37 24.32 5.65
N ARG A 244 2.63 24.26 6.96
CA ARG A 244 1.97 23.28 7.86
C ARG A 244 0.47 23.55 8.01
N GLU A 245 0.06 24.82 8.07
CA GLU A 245 -1.37 25.19 8.11
C GLU A 245 -2.07 24.80 6.79
N ALA A 246 -1.41 25.09 5.65
CA ALA A 246 -1.93 24.67 4.35
C ALA A 246 -2.01 23.14 4.20
N ALA A 247 -1.00 22.41 4.71
CA ALA A 247 -1.00 20.96 4.73
C ALA A 247 -2.13 20.38 5.61
N LEU A 248 -2.45 21.04 6.71
CA LEU A 248 -3.59 20.66 7.56
C LEU A 248 -4.93 20.85 6.84
N LEU A 249 -5.11 21.95 6.10
CA LEU A 249 -6.30 22.15 5.26
C LEU A 249 -6.39 21.09 4.16
N LEU A 250 -5.26 20.75 3.52
CA LEU A 250 -5.22 19.68 2.55
C LEU A 250 -5.59 18.34 3.19
N MET A 251 -5.09 18.03 4.38
CA MET A 251 -5.45 16.82 5.13
C MET A 251 -6.95 16.75 5.40
N LEU A 252 -7.60 17.85 5.78
CA LEU A 252 -9.05 17.91 5.97
C LEU A 252 -9.82 17.59 4.69
N LEU A 253 -9.38 18.13 3.55
CA LEU A 253 -10.01 17.85 2.26
C LEU A 253 -9.86 16.37 1.87
N PHE A 254 -8.67 15.81 2.00
CA PHE A 254 -8.40 14.41 1.71
C PHE A 254 -9.17 13.50 2.66
N TRP A 255 -9.15 13.78 3.95
CA TRP A 255 -9.89 12.99 4.95
C TRP A 255 -11.41 13.01 4.70
N GLY A 256 -12.00 14.18 4.41
CA GLY A 256 -13.41 14.27 4.04
C GLY A 256 -13.77 13.42 2.81
N PHE A 257 -12.93 13.49 1.77
CA PHE A 257 -13.07 12.62 0.60
C PHE A 257 -12.86 11.15 0.99
N GLY A 258 -11.94 10.85 1.90
CA GLY A 258 -11.68 9.50 2.42
C GLY A 258 -12.86 8.88 3.14
N VAL A 259 -13.56 9.65 3.99
CA VAL A 259 -14.80 9.21 4.65
C VAL A 259 -15.86 8.87 3.59
N TRP A 260 -16.09 9.77 2.63
CA TRP A 260 -17.03 9.52 1.53
C TRP A 260 -16.64 8.28 0.72
N TRP A 261 -15.35 8.16 0.38
CA TRP A 261 -14.86 7.03 -0.43
C TRP A 261 -14.95 5.70 0.32
N LEU A 262 -14.70 5.68 1.63
CA LEU A 262 -14.86 4.48 2.47
C LEU A 262 -16.29 3.94 2.40
N VAL A 263 -17.28 4.83 2.51
CA VAL A 263 -18.70 4.43 2.38
C VAL A 263 -18.97 3.92 0.97
N MET A 264 -18.53 4.63 -0.07
CA MET A 264 -18.75 4.24 -1.45
C MET A 264 -18.07 2.92 -1.81
N ALA A 265 -16.82 2.71 -1.40
CA ALA A 265 -16.10 1.45 -1.60
C ALA A 265 -16.79 0.27 -0.90
N SER A 266 -17.32 0.51 0.31
CA SER A 266 -18.09 -0.50 1.05
C SER A 266 -19.39 -0.87 0.31
N LEU A 267 -20.16 0.12 -0.14
CA LEU A 267 -21.41 -0.10 -0.89
C LEU A 267 -21.14 -0.87 -2.20
N LEU A 268 -20.12 -0.47 -2.96
CA LEU A 268 -19.75 -1.14 -4.21
C LEU A 268 -19.27 -2.57 -3.98
N THR A 269 -18.56 -2.82 -2.89
CA THR A 269 -18.11 -4.17 -2.52
C THR A 269 -19.28 -5.06 -2.12
N LEU A 270 -20.24 -4.54 -1.34
CA LEU A 270 -21.46 -5.24 -0.96
C LEU A 270 -22.34 -5.55 -2.19
N ALA A 271 -22.50 -4.60 -3.10
CA ALA A 271 -23.24 -4.79 -4.35
C ALA A 271 -22.58 -5.88 -5.22
N ALA A 272 -21.25 -5.86 -5.38
CA ALA A 272 -20.53 -6.89 -6.12
C ALA A 272 -20.69 -8.28 -5.46
N ARG A 273 -20.64 -8.34 -4.12
CA ARG A 273 -20.87 -9.58 -3.37
C ARG A 273 -22.28 -10.13 -3.59
N ALA A 274 -23.29 -9.27 -3.59
CA ALA A 274 -24.70 -9.65 -3.76
C ALA A 274 -24.96 -10.35 -5.10
N VAL A 275 -24.21 -10.00 -6.15
CA VAL A 275 -24.30 -10.60 -7.49
C VAL A 275 -23.21 -11.63 -7.78
N GLY A 276 -22.50 -12.13 -6.75
CA GLY A 276 -21.47 -13.15 -6.88
C GLY A 276 -20.15 -12.69 -7.55
N GLN A 277 -19.96 -11.39 -7.74
CA GLN A 277 -18.78 -10.81 -8.39
C GLN A 277 -17.68 -10.40 -7.38
N LEU A 278 -17.49 -11.19 -6.33
CA LEU A 278 -16.42 -11.02 -5.35
C LEU A 278 -15.74 -12.37 -5.03
N PRO A 279 -15.20 -13.09 -6.03
CA PRO A 279 -14.46 -14.30 -5.78
C PRO A 279 -13.17 -13.98 -5.00
N PHE A 280 -12.69 -14.96 -4.23
CA PHE A 280 -11.42 -14.79 -3.53
C PHE A 280 -10.24 -14.80 -4.52
N ALA A 281 -9.36 -13.80 -4.40
CA ALA A 281 -8.09 -13.70 -5.10
C ALA A 281 -7.09 -12.92 -4.24
N LEU A 282 -5.81 -12.89 -4.62
CA LEU A 282 -4.79 -12.10 -3.93
C LEU A 282 -5.10 -10.60 -3.91
N SER A 283 -5.94 -10.12 -4.83
CA SER A 283 -6.43 -8.73 -4.84
C SER A 283 -7.22 -8.35 -3.58
N TRP A 284 -7.69 -9.31 -2.77
CA TRP A 284 -8.34 -9.04 -1.47
C TRP A 284 -7.41 -8.33 -0.49
N TRP A 285 -6.08 -8.50 -0.63
CA TRP A 285 -5.13 -7.71 0.14
C TRP A 285 -5.19 -6.22 -0.19
N GLY A 286 -5.81 -5.84 -1.30
CA GLY A 286 -6.13 -4.46 -1.65
C GLY A 286 -7.13 -3.78 -0.71
N PHE A 287 -7.87 -4.52 0.14
CA PHE A 287 -8.70 -3.95 1.19
C PHE A 287 -7.87 -3.36 2.35
N THR A 288 -6.69 -3.90 2.62
CA THR A 288 -6.01 -3.75 3.90
C THR A 288 -5.13 -2.51 3.97
N PHE A 289 -4.07 -2.41 3.16
CA PHE A 289 -3.16 -1.27 3.21
C PHE A 289 -3.87 0.08 3.00
N PRO A 290 -4.78 0.23 2.02
CA PRO A 290 -5.49 1.49 1.80
C PRO A 290 -6.35 1.91 2.99
N LEU A 291 -7.10 0.98 3.56
CA LEU A 291 -7.90 1.25 4.74
C LEU A 291 -7.03 1.62 5.94
N GLY A 292 -5.89 0.94 6.13
CA GLY A 292 -4.94 1.28 7.18
C GLY A 292 -4.30 2.66 7.02
N ALA A 293 -4.06 3.11 5.79
CA ALA A 293 -3.61 4.47 5.50
C ALA A 293 -4.66 5.52 5.95
N PHE A 294 -5.93 5.29 5.63
CA PHE A 294 -7.02 6.14 6.09
C PHE A 294 -7.18 6.13 7.63
N VAL A 295 -6.98 4.97 8.28
CA VAL A 295 -6.94 4.89 9.75
C VAL A 295 -5.81 5.75 10.31
N ALA A 296 -4.61 5.65 9.75
CA ALA A 296 -3.45 6.44 10.20
C ALA A 296 -3.71 7.93 10.08
N GLU A 297 -4.26 8.39 8.94
CA GLU A 297 -4.67 9.78 8.72
C GLU A 297 -5.72 10.25 9.75
N SER A 298 -6.79 9.45 9.95
CA SER A 298 -7.86 9.77 10.90
C SER A 298 -7.35 9.94 12.32
N LEU A 299 -6.47 9.04 12.77
CA LEU A 299 -5.84 9.12 14.09
C LEU A 299 -4.87 10.31 14.19
N HIS A 300 -4.15 10.63 13.11
CA HIS A 300 -3.25 11.77 13.06
C HIS A 300 -4.03 13.10 13.13
N LEU A 301 -5.07 13.23 12.32
CA LEU A 301 -5.97 14.40 12.30
C LEU A 301 -6.63 14.62 13.67
N SER A 302 -7.11 13.54 14.31
CA SER A 302 -7.68 13.59 15.66
C SER A 302 -6.70 14.17 16.68
N ARG A 303 -5.42 13.78 16.61
CA ARG A 303 -4.38 14.31 17.51
C ARG A 303 -4.09 15.78 17.25
N LEU A 304 -4.00 16.19 15.97
CA LEU A 304 -3.70 17.58 15.60
C LEU A 304 -4.80 18.55 15.99
N LEU A 305 -6.07 18.17 15.81
CA LEU A 305 -7.22 19.05 16.00
C LEU A 305 -7.99 18.80 17.31
N GLY A 306 -7.66 17.75 18.06
CA GLY A 306 -8.46 17.33 19.21
C GLY A 306 -9.84 16.78 18.84
N TRP A 307 -10.08 16.39 17.59
CA TRP A 307 -11.39 15.95 17.11
C TRP A 307 -11.71 14.51 17.50
N ARG A 308 -12.63 14.37 18.46
CA ARG A 308 -13.11 13.06 18.93
C ARG A 308 -13.84 12.28 17.83
N SER A 309 -14.56 12.96 16.94
CA SER A 309 -15.25 12.31 15.80
C SER A 309 -14.26 11.65 14.84
N ALA A 310 -13.16 12.32 14.50
CA ALA A 310 -12.11 11.73 13.66
C ALA A 310 -11.46 10.52 14.34
N PHE A 311 -11.29 10.58 15.67
CA PHE A 311 -10.81 9.42 16.44
C PHE A 311 -11.77 8.23 16.32
N PHE A 312 -13.06 8.40 16.56
CA PHE A 312 -14.04 7.32 16.50
C PHE A 312 -14.19 6.75 15.09
N ILE A 313 -14.13 7.59 14.05
CA ILE A 313 -14.09 7.14 12.65
C ILE A 313 -12.84 6.31 12.39
N GLY A 314 -11.67 6.77 12.86
CA GLY A 314 -10.42 6.03 12.77
C GLY A 314 -10.47 4.67 13.47
N VAL A 315 -11.05 4.60 14.68
CA VAL A 315 -11.22 3.34 15.44
C VAL A 315 -12.20 2.40 14.73
N ALA A 316 -13.33 2.90 14.22
CA ALA A 316 -14.28 2.07 13.46
C ALA A 316 -13.63 1.50 12.19
N ALA A 317 -12.86 2.33 11.47
CA ALA A 317 -12.10 1.89 10.30
C ALA A 317 -10.98 0.89 10.67
N TRP A 318 -10.32 1.03 11.84
CA TRP A 318 -9.34 0.09 12.34
C TRP A 318 -9.96 -1.27 12.70
N LEU A 319 -11.14 -1.29 13.31
CA LEU A 319 -11.88 -2.54 13.57
C LEU A 319 -12.24 -3.24 12.25
N LEU A 320 -12.73 -2.49 11.27
CA LEU A 320 -13.01 -3.01 9.93
C LEU A 320 -11.74 -3.55 9.26
N LEU A 321 -10.62 -2.84 9.38
CA LEU A 321 -9.31 -3.29 8.89
C LEU A 321 -8.91 -4.63 9.52
N GLY A 322 -9.04 -4.77 10.82
CA GLY A 322 -8.75 -6.03 11.53
C GLY A 322 -9.59 -7.20 11.03
N VAL A 323 -10.89 -6.98 10.83
CA VAL A 323 -11.82 -7.99 10.29
C VAL A 323 -11.45 -8.38 8.85
N LEU A 324 -11.24 -7.39 7.97
CA LEU A 324 -10.89 -7.66 6.56
C LEU A 324 -9.52 -8.33 6.45
N TRP A 325 -8.54 -7.91 7.25
CA TRP A 325 -7.23 -8.53 7.31
C TRP A 325 -7.33 -10.00 7.75
N LEU A 326 -8.06 -10.29 8.82
CA LEU A 326 -8.22 -11.66 9.32
C LEU A 326 -8.91 -12.57 8.31
N ILE A 327 -10.02 -12.11 7.70
CA ILE A 327 -10.73 -12.87 6.66
C ILE A 327 -9.79 -13.14 5.47
N THR A 328 -9.05 -12.13 5.02
CA THR A 328 -8.12 -12.25 3.89
C THR A 328 -6.98 -13.19 4.21
N LEU A 329 -6.39 -13.10 5.41
CA LEU A 329 -5.33 -13.99 5.89
C LEU A 329 -5.80 -15.45 5.91
N LEU A 330 -6.97 -15.73 6.52
CA LEU A 330 -7.52 -17.09 6.62
C LEU A 330 -7.84 -17.68 5.25
N ARG A 331 -8.38 -16.87 4.33
CA ARG A 331 -8.66 -17.32 2.96
C ARG A 331 -7.36 -17.56 2.18
N THR A 332 -6.36 -16.69 2.36
CA THR A 332 -5.03 -16.88 1.76
C THR A 332 -4.39 -18.16 2.26
N ALA A 333 -4.39 -18.39 3.58
CA ALA A 333 -3.82 -19.60 4.17
C ALA A 333 -4.50 -20.88 3.65
N ARG A 334 -5.84 -20.88 3.53
CA ARG A 334 -6.59 -22.01 2.93
C ARG A 334 -6.23 -22.22 1.46
N ALA A 335 -6.12 -21.15 0.67
CA ALA A 335 -5.78 -21.24 -0.75
C ALA A 335 -4.31 -21.69 -0.95
N VAL A 336 -3.39 -21.32 -0.06
CA VAL A 336 -2.02 -21.83 -0.04
C VAL A 336 -2.04 -23.33 0.33
N ALA A 337 -2.71 -23.71 1.40
CA ALA A 337 -2.77 -25.11 1.86
C ALA A 337 -3.35 -26.06 0.80
N SER A 338 -4.34 -25.60 0.01
CA SER A 338 -4.92 -26.39 -1.10
C SER A 338 -4.11 -26.30 -2.40
N GLY A 339 -3.11 -25.44 -2.50
CA GLY A 339 -2.38 -25.16 -3.75
C GLY A 339 -3.15 -24.30 -4.77
N ALA A 340 -4.42 -23.96 -4.50
CA ALA A 340 -5.30 -23.29 -5.45
C ALA A 340 -4.80 -21.91 -5.88
N VAL A 341 -4.06 -21.19 -5.02
CA VAL A 341 -3.52 -19.86 -5.31
C VAL A 341 -2.34 -19.89 -6.31
N PHE A 342 -1.74 -21.05 -6.53
CA PHE A 342 -0.60 -21.23 -7.45
C PHE A 342 -1.01 -21.74 -8.83
N THR A 343 -2.28 -22.08 -9.01
CA THR A 343 -2.82 -22.47 -10.33
C THR A 343 -3.18 -21.21 -11.10
N PRO A 344 -2.79 -21.11 -12.40
CA PRO A 344 -3.25 -20.01 -13.24
C PRO A 344 -4.79 -20.00 -13.26
N HIS A 345 -5.39 -18.83 -13.00
CA HIS A 345 -6.82 -18.66 -13.31
C HIS A 345 -6.98 -18.65 -14.83
N PRO A 346 -7.97 -19.41 -15.37
CA PRO A 346 -8.23 -19.43 -16.81
C PRO A 346 -8.62 -18.06 -17.35
#